data_aa6bc519568f5be6fe31be7bb6e6e6ea
#
_entry.id   aa6bc519568f5be6fe31be7bb6e6e6ea
#
_cell.length_a   1.000
_cell.length_b   1.000
_cell.length_c   1.000
_cell.angle_alpha   90.00
_cell.angle_beta   90.00
_cell.angle_gamma   90.00
#
_symmetry.space_group_name_H-M   'P 1'
#
loop_
_entity.id
_entity.type
_entity.pdbx_description
1 polymer ?
#
loop_
_entity_poly.entity_id
_entity_poly.type
_entity_poly.pdbx_seq_one_letter_code
_entity_poly.pdbx_strand_id
1 'polypeptide(L)'
;MLVFAVETSCDETSVCIMDKNKNIYSHIIFSQEIHKRHGGVVPELASRAHLEILQKITGKAFQESGKKISDIDVFAATCGPGLIGPLLIGSTFTKSLAIGSNKPFVPINHIESHVLSPTFNNEVQYPNICLLLTGGHTEIYLVESKKKITLMGETIDDAIGETFDKVGKLLNLKYPGGPEIEKKAINGNEIAYDLPTPL
;
A
#
# COMPACT_ATOMS: atom_id res chain seq x y z
N MET A 1 -3.09 -1.07 24.23
CA MET A 1 -1.96 -0.67 23.40
C MET A 1 -2.53 0.03 22.19
N LEU A 2 -2.16 1.29 22.02
CA LEU A 2 -2.58 2.17 20.92
C LEU A 2 -1.40 2.35 19.96
N VAL A 3 -1.64 2.17 18.66
CA VAL A 3 -0.63 2.24 17.60
C VAL A 3 -0.94 3.41 16.67
N PHE A 4 0.07 4.19 16.35
CA PHE A 4 0.07 5.14 15.26
C PHE A 4 0.88 4.58 14.11
N ALA A 5 0.29 4.44 12.93
CA ALA A 5 0.92 3.83 11.77
C ALA A 5 0.88 4.75 10.55
N VAL A 6 1.98 4.73 9.78
CA VAL A 6 2.15 5.52 8.53
C VAL A 6 2.53 4.59 7.38
N GLU A 7 1.89 4.80 6.23
CA GLU A 7 2.20 4.14 4.97
C GLU A 7 2.47 5.18 3.89
N THR A 8 3.64 5.11 3.27
CA THR A 8 4.09 6.01 2.20
C THR A 8 4.95 5.30 1.17
N SER A 9 4.71 4.02 0.89
CA SER A 9 5.62 3.22 0.03
C SER A 9 5.59 3.58 -1.44
N CYS A 10 4.50 4.20 -1.93
CA CYS A 10 4.32 4.53 -3.35
C CYS A 10 3.69 5.92 -3.54
N ASP A 11 2.43 6.00 -3.91
CA ASP A 11 1.72 7.24 -4.27
C ASP A 11 0.52 7.56 -3.36
N GLU A 12 0.32 6.79 -2.32
CA GLU A 12 -0.69 7.05 -1.29
C GLU A 12 -0.03 7.38 0.04
N THR A 13 -0.51 8.42 0.71
CA THR A 13 -0.12 8.75 2.07
C THR A 13 -1.23 8.31 3.01
N SER A 14 -0.96 7.34 3.87
CA SER A 14 -1.94 6.88 4.85
C SER A 14 -1.44 7.03 6.28
N VAL A 15 -2.36 7.42 7.16
CA VAL A 15 -2.15 7.51 8.61
C VAL A 15 -3.30 6.81 9.31
N CYS A 16 -2.98 5.90 10.24
CA CYS A 16 -3.95 5.17 11.02
C CYS A 16 -3.62 5.23 12.51
N ILE A 17 -4.65 5.42 13.36
CA ILE A 17 -4.59 5.26 14.81
C ILE A 17 -5.54 4.14 15.19
N MET A 18 -5.01 3.05 15.74
CA MET A 18 -5.77 1.87 16.09
C MET A 18 -5.26 1.19 17.36
N ASP A 19 -6.09 0.36 17.97
CA ASP A 19 -5.67 -0.44 19.13
C ASP A 19 -5.38 -1.91 18.77
N LYS A 20 -4.86 -2.65 19.76
CA LYS A 20 -4.56 -4.09 19.62
C LYS A 20 -5.80 -4.97 19.33
N ASN A 21 -6.99 -4.47 19.58
CA ASN A 21 -8.25 -5.17 19.35
C ASN A 21 -8.82 -4.87 17.97
N LYS A 22 -8.04 -4.18 17.11
CA LYS A 22 -8.40 -3.73 15.76
C LYS A 22 -9.48 -2.64 15.73
N ASN A 23 -9.73 -1.93 16.83
CA ASN A 23 -10.59 -0.76 16.81
C ASN A 23 -9.82 0.38 16.14
N ILE A 24 -10.31 0.88 15.01
CA ILE A 24 -9.77 2.01 14.27
C ILE A 24 -10.39 3.29 14.84
N TYR A 25 -9.57 4.18 15.37
CA TYR A 25 -9.99 5.49 15.87
C TYR A 25 -9.92 6.57 14.80
N SER A 26 -8.98 6.45 13.88
CA SER A 26 -8.88 7.28 12.66
C SER A 26 -8.08 6.53 11.62
N HIS A 27 -8.50 6.64 10.35
CA HIS A 27 -7.77 6.15 9.19
C HIS A 27 -7.95 7.12 8.04
N ILE A 28 -6.89 7.83 7.69
CA ILE A 28 -6.91 8.83 6.63
C ILE A 28 -5.99 8.38 5.50
N ILE A 29 -6.52 8.38 4.30
CA ILE A 29 -5.80 8.08 3.07
C ILE A 29 -5.84 9.30 2.18
N PHE A 30 -4.71 9.66 1.62
CA PHE A 30 -4.56 10.70 0.61
C PHE A 30 -3.89 10.11 -0.62
N SER A 31 -4.65 10.01 -1.72
CA SER A 31 -4.14 9.53 -3.01
C SER A 31 -3.63 10.71 -3.84
N GLN A 32 -2.47 10.55 -4.44
CA GLN A 32 -1.77 11.58 -5.20
C GLN A 32 -2.25 11.62 -6.66
N GLU A 33 -3.19 12.50 -6.97
CA GLU A 33 -3.73 12.61 -8.34
C GLU A 33 -2.75 13.15 -9.39
N ILE A 34 -1.62 13.72 -8.94
CA ILE A 34 -0.64 14.33 -9.84
C ILE A 34 -0.08 13.34 -10.86
N HIS A 35 -0.01 12.07 -10.51
CA HIS A 35 0.53 11.00 -11.34
C HIS A 35 -0.33 10.68 -12.57
N LYS A 36 -1.64 11.00 -12.54
CA LYS A 36 -2.56 10.80 -13.67
C LYS A 36 -2.07 11.51 -14.95
N ARG A 37 -1.40 12.65 -14.79
CA ARG A 37 -0.88 13.45 -15.92
C ARG A 37 0.37 12.82 -16.57
N HIS A 38 1.04 11.93 -15.84
CA HIS A 38 2.28 11.29 -16.29
C HIS A 38 2.06 9.84 -16.77
N GLY A 39 0.83 9.31 -16.57
CA GLY A 39 0.49 7.93 -16.95
C GLY A 39 1.21 6.88 -16.12
N GLY A 40 1.53 7.21 -14.86
CA GLY A 40 2.21 6.35 -13.90
C GLY A 40 2.89 7.14 -12.80
N VAL A 41 3.36 6.46 -11.77
CA VAL A 41 3.98 7.09 -10.58
C VAL A 41 5.35 7.68 -10.93
N VAL A 42 5.56 8.96 -10.56
CA VAL A 42 6.85 9.65 -10.66
C VAL A 42 7.45 9.75 -9.26
N PRO A 43 8.52 9.02 -8.94
CA PRO A 43 9.03 8.89 -7.56
C PRO A 43 9.37 10.20 -6.87
N GLU A 44 9.95 11.16 -7.60
CA GLU A 44 10.28 12.48 -7.04
C GLU A 44 9.02 13.28 -6.67
N LEU A 45 8.01 13.27 -7.56
CA LEU A 45 6.74 13.94 -7.28
C LEU A 45 6.02 13.28 -6.11
N ALA A 46 6.05 11.94 -6.03
CA ALA A 46 5.49 11.20 -4.91
C ALA A 46 6.15 11.64 -3.59
N SER A 47 7.47 11.71 -3.55
CA SER A 47 8.20 12.15 -2.36
C SER A 47 7.78 13.55 -1.91
N ARG A 48 7.71 14.51 -2.83
CA ARG A 48 7.28 15.89 -2.51
C ARG A 48 5.86 15.94 -1.98
N ALA A 49 4.93 15.20 -2.61
CA ALA A 49 3.54 15.16 -2.18
C ALA A 49 3.39 14.54 -0.77
N HIS A 50 4.14 13.47 -0.45
CA HIS A 50 4.18 12.94 0.92
C HIS A 50 4.66 13.97 1.94
N LEU A 51 5.75 14.67 1.64
CA LEU A 51 6.31 15.68 2.53
C LEU A 51 5.31 16.80 2.82
N GLU A 52 4.57 17.25 1.82
CA GLU A 52 3.59 18.34 1.96
C GLU A 52 2.34 17.94 2.75
N ILE A 53 1.89 16.67 2.62
CA ILE A 53 0.59 16.26 3.16
C ILE A 53 0.69 15.53 4.50
N LEU A 54 1.78 14.80 4.78
CA LEU A 54 1.88 13.88 5.90
C LEU A 54 1.62 14.52 7.25
N GLN A 55 2.18 15.71 7.49
CA GLN A 55 1.93 16.45 8.73
C GLN A 55 0.46 16.86 8.87
N LYS A 56 -0.18 17.28 7.78
CA LYS A 56 -1.57 17.73 7.77
C LYS A 56 -2.53 16.58 8.10
N ILE A 57 -2.36 15.42 7.42
CA ILE A 57 -3.22 14.25 7.68
C ILE A 57 -2.94 13.63 9.05
N THR A 58 -1.70 13.72 9.55
CA THR A 58 -1.37 13.33 10.93
C THR A 58 -2.14 14.18 11.94
N GLY A 59 -2.12 15.50 11.79
CA GLY A 59 -2.90 16.40 12.66
C GLY A 59 -4.39 16.09 12.61
N LYS A 60 -4.93 15.85 11.42
CA LYS A 60 -6.33 15.45 11.21
C LYS A 60 -6.64 14.09 11.88
N ALA A 61 -5.74 13.11 11.77
CA ALA A 61 -5.92 11.81 12.39
C ALA A 61 -5.99 11.89 13.91
N PHE A 62 -5.15 12.70 14.55
CA PHE A 62 -5.24 12.95 15.98
C PHE A 62 -6.53 13.69 16.37
N GLN A 63 -6.95 14.67 15.57
CA GLN A 63 -8.21 15.39 15.81
C GLN A 63 -9.43 14.45 15.72
N GLU A 64 -9.53 13.64 14.67
CA GLU A 64 -10.66 12.71 14.46
C GLU A 64 -10.69 11.60 15.51
N SER A 65 -9.53 11.07 15.89
CA SER A 65 -9.44 10.02 16.90
C SER A 65 -9.74 10.48 18.32
N GLY A 66 -9.67 11.79 18.60
CA GLY A 66 -9.72 12.35 19.95
C GLY A 66 -8.54 11.95 20.83
N LYS A 67 -7.48 11.36 20.24
CA LYS A 67 -6.27 10.93 20.94
C LYS A 67 -5.20 12.01 20.90
N LYS A 68 -4.26 11.94 21.84
CA LYS A 68 -3.06 12.78 21.87
C LYS A 68 -1.84 11.93 21.53
N ILE A 69 -0.77 12.57 21.10
CA ILE A 69 0.49 11.87 20.80
C ILE A 69 1.03 11.12 22.04
N SER A 70 0.78 11.63 23.24
CA SER A 70 1.14 10.99 24.51
C SER A 70 0.41 9.67 24.77
N ASP A 71 -0.75 9.47 24.16
CA ASP A 71 -1.58 8.29 24.33
C ASP A 71 -1.08 7.11 23.47
N ILE A 72 -0.23 7.40 22.48
CA ILE A 72 0.34 6.39 21.59
C ILE A 72 1.37 5.56 22.34
N ASP A 73 1.23 4.24 22.27
CA ASP A 73 2.18 3.29 22.86
C ASP A 73 3.29 2.89 21.89
N VAL A 74 2.96 2.81 20.58
CA VAL A 74 3.88 2.34 19.53
C VAL A 74 3.66 3.15 18.27
N PHE A 75 4.77 3.57 17.65
CA PHE A 75 4.79 4.18 16.32
C PHE A 75 5.30 3.17 15.29
N ALA A 76 4.61 3.04 14.16
CA ALA A 76 4.96 2.11 13.11
C ALA A 76 4.96 2.81 11.74
N ALA A 77 5.86 2.43 10.86
CA ALA A 77 5.84 2.90 9.47
C ALA A 77 6.34 1.82 8.52
N THR A 78 5.82 1.83 7.31
CA THR A 78 6.36 1.02 6.22
C THR A 78 7.77 1.46 5.90
N CYS A 79 8.70 0.50 5.92
CA CYS A 79 10.12 0.73 5.69
C CYS A 79 10.67 0.01 4.44
N GLY A 80 9.82 -0.76 3.76
CA GLY A 80 10.16 -1.45 2.52
C GLY A 80 9.32 -2.71 2.29
N PRO A 81 9.32 -3.24 1.06
CA PRO A 81 9.80 -2.59 -0.16
C PRO A 81 8.93 -1.41 -0.61
N GLY A 82 9.42 -0.62 -1.58
CA GLY A 82 8.73 0.54 -2.13
C GLY A 82 9.70 1.59 -2.69
N LEU A 83 9.18 2.75 -3.06
CA LEU A 83 9.99 3.85 -3.57
C LEU A 83 10.82 4.47 -2.44
N ILE A 84 12.13 4.54 -2.62
CA ILE A 84 13.10 4.95 -1.59
C ILE A 84 12.75 6.33 -0.98
N GLY A 85 12.48 7.33 -1.82
CA GLY A 85 12.15 8.69 -1.36
C GLY A 85 10.89 8.73 -0.48
N PRO A 86 9.74 8.24 -0.97
CA PRO A 86 8.53 8.06 -0.20
C PRO A 86 8.72 7.32 1.13
N LEU A 87 9.37 6.15 1.11
CA LEU A 87 9.67 5.36 2.32
C LEU A 87 10.47 6.15 3.36
N LEU A 88 11.50 6.88 2.92
CA LEU A 88 12.32 7.71 3.81
C LEU A 88 11.48 8.79 4.51
N ILE A 89 10.53 9.41 3.82
CA ILE A 89 9.69 10.46 4.40
C ILE A 89 8.81 9.89 5.51
N GLY A 90 8.03 8.84 5.22
CA GLY A 90 7.13 8.23 6.21
C GLY A 90 7.86 7.64 7.40
N SER A 91 8.93 6.88 7.15
CA SER A 91 9.71 6.22 8.20
C SER A 91 10.45 7.23 9.08
N THR A 92 11.09 8.25 8.50
CA THR A 92 11.81 9.28 9.25
C THR A 92 10.85 10.14 10.08
N PHE A 93 9.74 10.56 9.49
CA PHE A 93 8.69 11.31 10.19
C PHE A 93 8.18 10.53 11.41
N THR A 94 7.78 9.30 11.20
CA THR A 94 7.22 8.44 12.25
C THR A 94 8.24 8.12 13.34
N LYS A 95 9.49 7.83 12.94
CA LYS A 95 10.60 7.58 13.87
C LYS A 95 10.92 8.82 14.71
N SER A 96 10.83 10.01 14.11
CA SER A 96 11.02 11.28 14.86
C SER A 96 9.96 11.49 15.94
N LEU A 97 8.69 11.16 15.62
CA LEU A 97 7.60 11.20 16.61
C LEU A 97 7.83 10.18 17.74
N ALA A 98 8.27 8.97 17.41
CA ALA A 98 8.60 7.95 18.39
C ALA A 98 9.71 8.40 19.36
N ILE A 99 10.80 8.93 18.82
CA ILE A 99 11.92 9.47 19.60
C ILE A 99 11.45 10.63 20.50
N GLY A 100 10.75 11.61 19.91
CA GLY A 100 10.27 12.79 20.64
C GLY A 100 9.27 12.45 21.75
N SER A 101 8.57 11.33 21.63
CA SER A 101 7.60 10.83 22.62
C SER A 101 8.20 9.80 23.57
N ASN A 102 9.46 9.42 23.41
CA ASN A 102 10.13 8.34 24.14
C ASN A 102 9.34 7.00 24.06
N LYS A 103 8.89 6.65 22.86
CA LYS A 103 8.11 5.44 22.57
C LYS A 103 8.81 4.58 21.51
N PRO A 104 8.54 3.26 21.46
CA PRO A 104 9.12 2.39 20.46
C PRO A 104 8.67 2.73 19.03
N PHE A 105 9.59 2.54 18.07
CA PHE A 105 9.32 2.55 16.65
C PHE A 105 9.44 1.14 16.10
N VAL A 106 8.48 0.73 15.27
CA VAL A 106 8.43 -0.59 14.64
C VAL A 106 8.43 -0.41 13.11
N PRO A 107 9.49 -0.89 12.43
CA PRO A 107 9.50 -0.93 10.96
C PRO A 107 8.57 -2.05 10.47
N ILE A 108 7.78 -1.75 9.45
CA ILE A 108 6.81 -2.68 8.86
C ILE A 108 7.21 -3.00 7.43
N ASN A 109 7.11 -4.27 7.06
CA ASN A 109 7.25 -4.71 5.68
C ASN A 109 5.94 -4.47 4.91
N HIS A 110 6.03 -3.77 3.78
CA HIS A 110 4.90 -3.43 2.92
C HIS A 110 4.15 -4.67 2.40
N ILE A 111 4.90 -5.65 1.92
CA ILE A 111 4.34 -6.88 1.35
C ILE A 111 3.66 -7.75 2.42
N GLU A 112 4.31 -7.91 3.58
CA GLU A 112 3.67 -8.62 4.70
C GLU A 112 2.36 -7.95 5.13
N SER A 113 2.30 -6.62 5.07
CA SER A 113 1.07 -5.88 5.37
C SER A 113 -0.05 -6.20 4.37
N HIS A 114 0.27 -6.31 3.09
CA HIS A 114 -0.69 -6.75 2.06
C HIS A 114 -1.15 -8.19 2.29
N VAL A 115 -0.22 -9.12 2.47
CA VAL A 115 -0.50 -10.55 2.70
C VAL A 115 -1.36 -10.77 3.95
N LEU A 116 -1.14 -9.97 4.99
CA LEU A 116 -1.88 -10.07 6.25
C LEU A 116 -3.19 -9.26 6.28
N SER A 117 -3.41 -8.36 5.31
CA SER A 117 -4.59 -7.48 5.30
C SER A 117 -5.93 -8.22 5.35
N PRO A 118 -6.13 -9.40 4.71
CA PRO A 118 -7.38 -10.15 4.84
C PRO A 118 -7.70 -10.59 6.27
N THR A 119 -6.66 -10.76 7.11
CA THR A 119 -6.84 -11.17 8.51
C THR A 119 -7.43 -10.06 9.39
N PHE A 120 -7.56 -8.84 8.87
CA PHE A 120 -8.08 -7.72 9.64
C PHE A 120 -9.57 -7.90 9.96
N ASN A 121 -10.36 -8.22 8.95
CA ASN A 121 -11.83 -8.36 9.07
C ASN A 121 -12.32 -9.81 9.06
N ASN A 122 -11.44 -10.77 8.75
CA ASN A 122 -11.81 -12.16 8.60
C ASN A 122 -10.96 -13.07 9.48
N GLU A 123 -11.55 -14.21 9.87
CA GLU A 123 -10.78 -15.33 10.39
C GLU A 123 -10.16 -16.08 9.21
N VAL A 124 -8.85 -16.05 9.12
CA VAL A 124 -8.09 -16.72 8.06
C VAL A 124 -7.50 -18.01 8.64
N GLN A 125 -7.79 -19.12 7.98
CA GLN A 125 -7.20 -20.42 8.34
C GLN A 125 -5.77 -20.53 7.81
N TYR A 126 -4.91 -21.20 8.56
CA TYR A 126 -3.52 -21.48 8.20
C TYR A 126 -3.30 -23.00 8.14
N PRO A 127 -2.43 -23.52 7.24
CA PRO A 127 -1.74 -22.76 6.19
C PRO A 127 -2.69 -22.35 5.05
N ASN A 128 -2.34 -21.28 4.32
CA ASN A 128 -3.05 -20.89 3.10
C ASN A 128 -2.08 -20.39 2.03
N ILE A 129 -2.58 -20.24 0.81
CA ILE A 129 -1.87 -19.60 -0.29
C ILE A 129 -2.46 -18.20 -0.48
N CYS A 130 -1.58 -17.20 -0.52
CA CYS A 130 -1.93 -15.83 -0.83
C CYS A 130 -1.38 -15.45 -2.21
N LEU A 131 -2.27 -15.08 -3.13
CA LEU A 131 -1.90 -14.46 -4.40
C LEU A 131 -1.97 -12.95 -4.24
N LEU A 132 -0.83 -12.29 -4.33
CA LEU A 132 -0.72 -10.83 -4.27
C LEU A 132 -0.65 -10.26 -5.68
N LEU A 133 -1.62 -9.42 -6.03
CA LEU A 133 -1.73 -8.74 -7.32
C LEU A 133 -1.84 -7.24 -7.10
N THR A 134 -0.80 -6.49 -7.42
CA THR A 134 -0.75 -5.04 -7.26
C THR A 134 -0.14 -4.36 -8.49
N GLY A 135 0.00 -3.03 -8.44
CA GLY A 135 0.70 -2.26 -9.48
C GLY A 135 2.19 -2.56 -9.57
N GLY A 136 2.83 -3.00 -8.48
CA GLY A 136 4.26 -3.26 -8.43
C GLY A 136 4.65 -4.72 -8.15
N HIS A 137 3.69 -5.58 -7.78
CA HIS A 137 3.97 -6.95 -7.38
C HIS A 137 2.95 -7.93 -7.94
N THR A 138 3.43 -9.06 -8.39
CA THR A 138 2.62 -10.25 -8.73
C THR A 138 3.34 -11.46 -8.17
N GLU A 139 2.87 -11.93 -7.02
CA GLU A 139 3.60 -12.85 -6.15
C GLU A 139 2.68 -13.88 -5.52
N ILE A 140 3.19 -15.08 -5.26
CA ILE A 140 2.47 -16.15 -4.56
C ILE A 140 3.21 -16.46 -3.27
N TYR A 141 2.48 -16.48 -2.17
CA TYR A 141 3.00 -16.75 -0.84
C TYR A 141 2.34 -17.97 -0.21
N LEU A 142 3.14 -18.82 0.44
CA LEU A 142 2.67 -19.77 1.44
C LEU A 142 2.65 -19.06 2.80
N VAL A 143 1.47 -18.95 3.38
CA VAL A 143 1.26 -18.34 4.70
C VAL A 143 0.96 -19.44 5.70
N GLU A 144 1.98 -19.90 6.42
CA GLU A 144 1.86 -20.95 7.42
C GLU A 144 1.34 -20.42 8.76
N SER A 145 1.59 -19.14 9.02
CA SER A 145 1.08 -18.39 10.18
C SER A 145 1.31 -16.88 9.96
N LYS A 146 0.78 -16.02 10.83
CA LYS A 146 1.06 -14.57 10.80
C LYS A 146 2.56 -14.20 10.92
N LYS A 147 3.40 -15.14 11.36
CA LYS A 147 4.85 -14.93 11.55
C LYS A 147 5.71 -15.73 10.56
N LYS A 148 5.10 -16.56 9.73
CA LYS A 148 5.82 -17.40 8.79
C LYS A 148 5.14 -17.32 7.42
N ILE A 149 5.72 -16.47 6.58
CA ILE A 149 5.27 -16.15 5.22
C ILE A 149 6.46 -16.44 4.31
N THR A 150 6.25 -17.30 3.33
CA THR A 150 7.31 -17.74 2.41
C THR A 150 6.91 -17.41 0.98
N LEU A 151 7.74 -16.66 0.27
CA LEU A 151 7.57 -16.42 -1.17
C LEU A 151 7.77 -17.74 -1.92
N MET A 152 6.79 -18.13 -2.72
CA MET A 152 6.84 -19.34 -3.54
C MET A 152 7.15 -19.04 -5.01
N GLY A 153 6.75 -17.88 -5.49
CA GLY A 153 6.99 -17.43 -6.85
C GLY A 153 6.59 -15.99 -7.04
N GLU A 154 7.21 -15.36 -8.02
CA GLU A 154 6.95 -13.97 -8.41
C GLU A 154 7.00 -13.83 -9.93
N THR A 155 6.43 -12.75 -10.46
CA THR A 155 6.59 -12.42 -11.87
C THR A 155 8.06 -12.20 -12.21
N ILE A 156 8.46 -12.62 -13.41
CA ILE A 156 9.84 -12.46 -13.91
C ILE A 156 10.00 -11.21 -14.79
N ASP A 157 8.90 -10.50 -15.05
CA ASP A 157 8.87 -9.26 -15.82
C ASP A 157 7.97 -8.21 -15.14
N ASP A 158 6.99 -7.66 -15.82
CA ASP A 158 6.08 -6.67 -15.25
C ASP A 158 5.10 -7.30 -14.25
N ALA A 159 4.75 -6.55 -13.21
CA ALA A 159 3.60 -6.87 -12.39
C ALA A 159 2.30 -6.73 -13.20
N ILE A 160 1.27 -7.51 -12.87
CA ILE A 160 0.01 -7.51 -13.64
C ILE A 160 -0.66 -6.13 -13.68
N GLY A 161 -0.64 -5.38 -12.57
CA GLY A 161 -1.18 -4.02 -12.54
C GLY A 161 -0.40 -3.06 -13.44
N GLU A 162 0.92 -3.16 -13.46
CA GLU A 162 1.78 -2.40 -14.39
C GLU A 162 1.49 -2.77 -15.84
N THR A 163 1.28 -4.05 -16.13
CA THR A 163 0.87 -4.52 -17.46
C THR A 163 -0.45 -3.88 -17.89
N PHE A 164 -1.45 -3.85 -17.00
CA PHE A 164 -2.71 -3.17 -17.29
C PHE A 164 -2.53 -1.67 -17.57
N ASP A 165 -1.67 -1.00 -16.84
CA ASP A 165 -1.41 0.44 -17.06
C ASP A 165 -0.71 0.68 -18.41
N LYS A 166 0.28 -0.16 -18.75
CA LYS A 166 0.97 -0.11 -20.05
C LYS A 166 0.03 -0.38 -21.22
N VAL A 167 -0.79 -1.43 -21.12
CA VAL A 167 -1.79 -1.77 -22.15
C VAL A 167 -2.86 -0.68 -22.24
N GLY A 168 -3.34 -0.18 -21.11
CA GLY A 168 -4.30 0.93 -21.07
C GLY A 168 -3.76 2.16 -21.80
N LYS A 169 -2.49 2.48 -21.59
CA LYS A 169 -1.81 3.59 -22.31
C LYS A 169 -1.73 3.34 -23.81
N LEU A 170 -1.41 2.13 -24.24
CA LEU A 170 -1.40 1.76 -25.68
C LEU A 170 -2.78 1.90 -26.32
N LEU A 171 -3.83 1.62 -25.56
CA LEU A 171 -5.23 1.76 -25.99
C LEU A 171 -5.78 3.19 -25.82
N ASN A 172 -4.96 4.16 -25.44
CA ASN A 172 -5.35 5.54 -25.15
C ASN A 172 -6.44 5.66 -24.06
N LEU A 173 -6.44 4.75 -23.08
CA LEU A 173 -7.30 4.78 -21.92
C LEU A 173 -6.70 5.66 -20.81
N LYS A 174 -7.56 6.07 -19.86
CA LYS A 174 -7.11 6.88 -18.73
C LYS A 174 -6.36 5.99 -17.71
N TYR A 175 -5.44 6.62 -16.99
CA TYR A 175 -4.80 6.02 -15.81
C TYR A 175 -5.74 6.10 -14.58
N PRO A 176 -5.80 5.04 -13.73
CA PRO A 176 -5.15 3.72 -13.88
C PRO A 176 -5.82 2.87 -14.98
N GLY A 177 -5.00 2.08 -15.71
CA GLY A 177 -5.43 1.33 -16.89
C GLY A 177 -6.35 0.15 -16.58
N GLY A 178 -6.11 -0.57 -15.47
CA GLY A 178 -6.88 -1.76 -15.10
C GLY A 178 -8.40 -1.55 -15.09
N PRO A 179 -8.93 -0.61 -14.28
CA PRO A 179 -10.38 -0.35 -14.24
C PRO A 179 -10.98 0.12 -15.56
N GLU A 180 -10.19 0.82 -16.39
CA GLU A 180 -10.67 1.29 -17.68
C GLU A 180 -10.71 0.15 -18.72
N ILE A 181 -9.73 -0.76 -18.68
CA ILE A 181 -9.73 -1.98 -19.51
C ILE A 181 -10.92 -2.87 -19.11
N GLU A 182 -11.12 -3.12 -17.81
CA GLU A 182 -12.24 -3.91 -17.31
C GLU A 182 -13.59 -3.38 -17.81
N LYS A 183 -13.85 -2.07 -17.69
CA LYS A 183 -15.08 -1.44 -18.21
C LYS A 183 -15.27 -1.68 -19.71
N LYS A 184 -14.21 -1.63 -20.51
CA LYS A 184 -14.27 -1.86 -21.95
C LYS A 184 -14.45 -3.35 -22.28
N ALA A 185 -13.89 -4.24 -21.47
CA ALA A 185 -13.96 -5.69 -21.68
C ALA A 185 -15.34 -6.28 -21.41
N ILE A 186 -16.21 -5.64 -20.59
CA ILE A 186 -17.56 -6.14 -20.25
C ILE A 186 -18.37 -6.54 -21.51
N ASN A 187 -18.26 -5.80 -22.61
CA ASN A 187 -18.94 -6.06 -23.85
C ASN A 187 -17.99 -6.64 -24.93
N GLY A 188 -16.82 -7.10 -24.53
CA GLY A 188 -15.81 -7.66 -25.41
C GLY A 188 -16.15 -9.09 -25.88
N ASN A 189 -15.49 -9.53 -26.95
CA ASN A 189 -15.51 -10.90 -27.38
C ASN A 189 -14.18 -11.56 -27.01
N GLU A 190 -14.19 -12.46 -26.04
CA GLU A 190 -12.99 -13.13 -25.49
C GLU A 190 -12.23 -13.99 -26.51
N ILE A 191 -12.90 -14.41 -27.56
CA ILE A 191 -12.35 -15.26 -28.61
C ILE A 191 -12.07 -14.52 -29.93
N ALA A 192 -12.13 -13.18 -29.93
CA ALA A 192 -11.93 -12.39 -31.15
C ALA A 192 -10.51 -12.51 -31.70
N TYR A 193 -9.54 -12.78 -30.86
CA TYR A 193 -8.11 -12.89 -31.21
C TYR A 193 -7.50 -14.07 -30.45
N ASP A 194 -6.66 -14.82 -31.14
CA ASP A 194 -5.83 -15.84 -30.54
C ASP A 194 -4.56 -15.20 -30.01
N LEU A 195 -4.54 -14.89 -28.70
CA LEU A 195 -3.40 -14.30 -28.04
C LEU A 195 -2.44 -15.39 -27.55
N PRO A 196 -1.12 -15.16 -27.61
CA PRO A 196 -0.16 -16.13 -27.12
C PRO A 196 -0.31 -16.32 -25.60
N THR A 197 -0.24 -17.58 -25.16
CA THR A 197 -0.13 -17.88 -23.73
C THR A 197 1.29 -17.59 -23.27
N PRO A 198 1.51 -16.70 -22.30
CA PRO A 198 2.84 -16.45 -21.75
C PRO A 198 3.37 -17.70 -21.04
N LEU A 199 4.70 -17.76 -20.90
CA LEU A 199 5.42 -18.85 -20.24
C LEU A 199 5.10 -18.96 -18.75
#